data_29d523b21a78e7ddbc3e748d3866220e
#
_entry.id   29d523b21a78e7ddbc3e748d3866220e
#
_cell.length_a   1.000
_cell.length_b   1.000
_cell.length_c   1.000
_cell.angle_alpha   90.00
_cell.angle_beta   90.00
_cell.angle_gamma   90.00
#
_symmetry.space_group_name_H-M   'P 1'
#
loop_
_entity.id
_entity.type
_entity.pdbx_description
1 polymer ?
#
loop_
_entity_poly.entity_id
_entity_poly.type
_entity_poly.pdbx_seq_one_letter_code
_entity_poly.pdbx_strand_id
1 'polypeptide(L)'
;MEFKNLDKAESFLLLKNEGKKDIRALLTPERVKKADVKLGGGLRYNWAAMPVDNKILKDYQKLSDEMELIAKYKAILSGEVMNTGEKRLVLHHLTRGNVLGQEVMADGEEKGAFYKEQCEKIRVFSDKVRKGEIKGSTGKKFKTVCQIGIGGSDLGPRALYLALKGWAAGSRVRTLNAEFISNVDPDDAAEVIKRLNLETTLFILVSKSGTTQETLTNRDMVLDVLKKAPIQGFDASKHMVAVTSKTSPLASDSSMLASFFIDDYIGGRYSSTSAVGGVVLSLAFGYSTFEKLLKGAHEEDVLATNPDVKKNGALLDAMNGFYMRSVLDYPATAILPYSQALSRFPAHLQQLDMESNGKHVNRNGEPIDYVTGPVIFGEPGTNGQHSFYQLLHQGTDIVPLQFIGFRESQRGMDIETAGSTSQAKLNANLSAQIVAFALGKDDENPNKEFGGRRPSSLIYGQRLTPQALGALLAHFENKVMFQGLLWNINSFDQEGVQLGKILAKKVLNGCEGDEILKAYADLLI
;
A
#
# COMPACT_ATOMS: atom_id res chain seq x y z
N MET A 1 22.70 -7.06 16.72
CA MET A 1 22.04 -5.85 16.18
C MET A 1 21.78 -4.89 17.32
N GLU A 2 22.21 -3.65 17.19
CA GLU A 2 21.93 -2.59 18.14
C GLU A 2 20.73 -1.76 17.69
N PHE A 3 19.82 -1.41 18.62
CA PHE A 3 18.69 -0.53 18.39
C PHE A 3 18.87 0.73 19.22
N LYS A 4 19.32 1.79 18.57
CA LYS A 4 19.51 3.11 19.19
C LYS A 4 18.56 4.15 18.60
N ASN A 5 18.20 5.15 19.38
CA ASN A 5 17.41 6.27 18.91
C ASN A 5 18.22 7.11 17.91
N LEU A 6 17.53 7.70 16.95
CA LEU A 6 18.11 8.47 15.85
C LEU A 6 19.01 9.62 16.35
N ASP A 7 18.59 10.32 17.41
CA ASP A 7 19.34 11.43 18.03
C ASP A 7 20.69 11.01 18.65
N LYS A 8 20.93 9.71 18.79
CA LYS A 8 22.20 9.14 19.26
C LYS A 8 23.10 8.65 18.12
N ALA A 9 22.65 8.72 16.88
CA ALA A 9 23.45 8.34 15.72
C ALA A 9 24.35 9.50 15.28
N GLU A 10 25.67 9.31 15.32
CA GLU A 10 26.64 10.34 14.92
C GLU A 10 26.46 10.75 13.45
N SER A 11 26.24 9.80 12.57
CA SER A 11 25.98 10.05 11.14
C SER A 11 24.72 10.88 10.90
N PHE A 12 23.70 10.77 11.75
CA PHE A 12 22.53 11.64 11.68
C PHE A 12 22.85 13.09 12.08
N LEU A 13 23.61 13.29 13.15
CA LEU A 13 24.04 14.61 13.58
C LEU A 13 24.90 15.31 12.51
N LEU A 14 25.76 14.55 11.83
CA LEU A 14 26.53 15.08 10.69
C LEU A 14 25.59 15.47 9.53
N LEU A 15 24.63 14.62 9.20
CA LEU A 15 23.66 14.85 8.12
C LEU A 15 22.81 16.10 8.35
N LYS A 16 22.39 16.37 9.61
CA LYS A 16 21.68 17.61 9.98
C LYS A 16 22.49 18.88 9.67
N ASN A 17 23.81 18.80 9.75
CA ASN A 17 24.69 19.94 9.52
C ASN A 17 24.95 20.22 8.03
N GLU A 18 24.57 19.30 7.11
CA GLU A 18 24.79 19.47 5.67
C GLU A 18 23.94 20.56 5.03
N GLY A 19 22.83 20.94 5.67
CA GLY A 19 21.91 21.93 5.18
C GLY A 19 21.22 21.54 3.86
N LYS A 20 20.31 22.39 3.44
CA LYS A 20 19.53 22.20 2.20
C LYS A 20 20.41 22.49 0.98
N LYS A 21 20.50 21.54 0.04
CA LYS A 21 21.17 21.74 -1.26
C LYS A 21 20.22 22.39 -2.27
N ASP A 22 20.74 23.27 -3.12
CA ASP A 22 19.93 23.90 -4.17
C ASP A 22 19.70 22.96 -5.36
N ILE A 23 18.45 22.55 -5.55
CA ILE A 23 18.04 21.66 -6.64
C ILE A 23 18.31 22.30 -8.00
N ARG A 24 18.15 23.64 -8.15
CA ARG A 24 18.42 24.36 -9.41
C ARG A 24 19.88 24.16 -9.84
N ALA A 25 20.82 24.20 -8.91
CA ALA A 25 22.24 24.01 -9.18
C ALA A 25 22.60 22.53 -9.43
N LEU A 26 21.88 21.60 -8.80
CA LEU A 26 22.16 20.17 -8.92
C LEU A 26 21.60 19.54 -10.19
N LEU A 27 20.44 19.99 -10.69
CA LEU A 27 19.70 19.33 -11.76
C LEU A 27 20.32 19.60 -13.12
N THR A 28 21.01 18.61 -13.67
CA THR A 28 21.61 18.63 -15.01
C THR A 28 21.16 17.42 -15.84
N PRO A 29 21.28 17.47 -17.18
CA PRO A 29 20.97 16.31 -18.03
C PRO A 29 21.77 15.05 -17.66
N GLU A 30 23.05 15.20 -17.29
CA GLU A 30 23.91 14.11 -16.85
C GLU A 30 23.41 13.50 -15.55
N ARG A 31 22.97 14.36 -14.61
CA ARG A 31 22.42 13.90 -13.35
C ARG A 31 21.11 13.13 -13.55
N VAL A 32 20.21 13.60 -14.42
CA VAL A 32 18.96 12.89 -14.75
C VAL A 32 19.24 11.47 -15.25
N LYS A 33 20.31 11.28 -16.04
CA LYS A 33 20.73 9.96 -16.55
C LYS A 33 21.39 9.08 -15.49
N LYS A 34 22.13 9.68 -14.53
CA LYS A 34 22.95 8.94 -13.56
C LYS A 34 22.23 8.67 -12.23
N ALA A 35 21.35 9.58 -11.82
CA ALA A 35 20.60 9.45 -10.56
C ALA A 35 19.39 8.52 -10.74
N ASP A 36 19.65 7.28 -11.08
CA ASP A 36 18.66 6.31 -11.55
C ASP A 36 19.02 4.89 -11.11
N VAL A 37 18.14 4.24 -10.32
CA VAL A 37 18.37 2.93 -9.71
C VAL A 37 17.31 1.95 -10.21
N LYS A 38 17.74 0.72 -10.48
CA LYS A 38 16.85 -0.39 -10.88
C LYS A 38 15.99 -0.83 -9.69
N LEU A 39 14.71 -1.05 -9.96
CA LEU A 39 13.74 -1.72 -9.08
C LEU A 39 13.31 -3.06 -9.69
N GLY A 40 12.56 -3.84 -8.92
CA GLY A 40 11.89 -5.04 -9.41
C GLY A 40 10.85 -4.74 -10.50
N GLY A 41 10.33 -5.79 -11.14
CA GLY A 41 9.23 -5.68 -12.12
C GLY A 41 9.53 -4.82 -13.34
N GLY A 42 10.80 -4.53 -13.63
CA GLY A 42 11.22 -3.63 -14.71
C GLY A 42 11.03 -2.15 -14.41
N LEU A 43 10.78 -1.79 -13.16
CA LEU A 43 10.71 -0.40 -12.70
C LEU A 43 12.09 0.19 -12.45
N ARG A 44 12.14 1.50 -12.34
CA ARG A 44 13.32 2.29 -11.99
C ARG A 44 12.93 3.46 -11.09
N TYR A 45 13.84 3.88 -10.24
CA TYR A 45 13.70 5.02 -9.34
C TYR A 45 14.70 6.10 -9.72
N ASN A 46 14.23 7.26 -10.17
CA ASN A 46 15.03 8.44 -10.48
C ASN A 46 14.87 9.49 -9.38
N TRP A 47 15.98 9.92 -8.81
CA TRP A 47 16.04 10.91 -7.72
C TRP A 47 16.77 12.19 -8.11
N ALA A 48 16.93 12.48 -9.41
CA ALA A 48 17.73 13.61 -9.89
C ALA A 48 17.25 14.96 -9.35
N ALA A 49 15.93 15.13 -9.17
CA ALA A 49 15.34 16.36 -8.66
C ALA A 49 15.22 16.41 -7.12
N MET A 50 15.97 15.56 -6.40
CA MET A 50 16.10 15.62 -4.93
C MET A 50 17.30 16.53 -4.54
N PRO A 51 17.22 17.26 -3.39
CA PRO A 51 18.30 18.12 -2.89
C PRO A 51 19.42 17.31 -2.22
N VAL A 52 19.93 16.32 -2.94
CA VAL A 52 20.91 15.33 -2.45
C VAL A 52 22.11 15.29 -3.37
N ASP A 53 23.28 15.63 -2.86
CA ASP A 53 24.55 15.56 -3.58
C ASP A 53 25.34 14.27 -3.23
N ASN A 54 26.55 14.15 -3.79
CA ASN A 54 27.41 12.99 -3.53
C ASN A 54 27.88 12.91 -2.07
N LYS A 55 27.94 14.04 -1.34
CA LYS A 55 28.32 14.06 0.07
C LYS A 55 27.18 13.49 0.92
N ILE A 56 25.97 13.97 0.71
CA ILE A 56 24.76 13.44 1.39
C ILE A 56 24.61 11.94 1.11
N LEU A 57 24.85 11.46 -0.12
CA LEU A 57 24.81 10.02 -0.43
C LEU A 57 25.84 9.20 0.36
N LYS A 58 27.04 9.75 0.60
CA LYS A 58 28.04 9.11 1.46
C LYS A 58 27.57 9.07 2.93
N ASP A 59 26.94 10.15 3.37
CA ASP A 59 26.41 10.23 4.74
C ASP A 59 25.17 9.33 4.92
N TYR A 60 24.36 9.14 3.88
CA TYR A 60 23.31 8.10 3.86
C TYR A 60 23.89 6.71 4.06
N GLN A 61 24.99 6.37 3.36
CA GLN A 61 25.63 5.07 3.54
C GLN A 61 26.14 4.89 4.98
N LYS A 62 26.82 5.90 5.52
CA LYS A 62 27.30 5.85 6.92
C LYS A 62 26.15 5.66 7.91
N LEU A 63 25.04 6.41 7.73
CA LEU A 63 23.87 6.29 8.60
C LEU A 63 23.21 4.91 8.46
N SER A 64 23.08 4.38 7.24
CA SER A 64 22.58 3.03 7.00
C SER A 64 23.43 1.97 7.71
N ASP A 65 24.75 2.10 7.64
CA ASP A 65 25.70 1.16 8.25
C ASP A 65 25.68 1.29 9.79
N GLU A 66 25.70 2.53 10.31
CA GLU A 66 25.63 2.80 11.74
C GLU A 66 24.32 2.30 12.38
N MET A 67 23.19 2.45 11.67
CA MET A 67 21.89 1.98 12.11
C MET A 67 21.64 0.51 11.76
N GLU A 68 22.59 -0.19 11.19
CA GLU A 68 22.53 -1.62 10.81
C GLU A 68 21.26 -1.98 9.99
N LEU A 69 20.83 -1.10 9.07
CA LEU A 69 19.53 -1.24 8.40
C LEU A 69 19.38 -2.55 7.63
N ILE A 70 20.41 -2.97 6.92
CA ILE A 70 20.37 -4.22 6.15
C ILE A 70 20.40 -5.45 7.06
N ALA A 71 21.14 -5.41 8.17
CA ALA A 71 21.12 -6.49 9.17
C ALA A 71 19.73 -6.62 9.79
N LYS A 72 19.09 -5.50 10.15
CA LYS A 72 17.72 -5.46 10.69
C LYS A 72 16.69 -5.94 9.66
N TYR A 73 16.84 -5.59 8.40
CA TYR A 73 15.98 -6.13 7.34
C TYR A 73 16.14 -7.65 7.21
N LYS A 74 17.38 -8.15 7.21
CA LYS A 74 17.62 -9.60 7.20
C LYS A 74 17.04 -10.31 8.42
N ALA A 75 17.02 -9.67 9.59
CA ALA A 75 16.35 -10.19 10.77
C ALA A 75 14.82 -10.30 10.61
N ILE A 76 14.19 -9.33 9.92
CA ILE A 76 12.78 -9.46 9.51
C ILE A 76 12.62 -10.67 8.59
N LEU A 77 13.46 -10.79 7.55
CA LEU A 77 13.40 -11.87 6.56
C LEU A 77 13.65 -13.26 7.17
N SER A 78 14.46 -13.35 8.23
CA SER A 78 14.75 -14.59 8.94
C SER A 78 13.70 -14.99 9.98
N GLY A 79 12.70 -14.13 10.21
CA GLY A 79 11.65 -14.41 11.20
C GLY A 79 12.05 -14.12 12.65
N GLU A 80 12.92 -13.12 12.88
CA GLU A 80 13.12 -12.60 14.23
C GLU A 80 11.91 -11.76 14.68
N VAL A 81 11.71 -11.66 16.01
CA VAL A 81 10.63 -10.84 16.60
C VAL A 81 10.94 -9.35 16.38
N MET A 82 10.34 -8.75 15.36
CA MET A 82 10.55 -7.35 15.01
C MET A 82 9.35 -6.44 15.31
N ASN A 83 8.15 -7.00 15.46
CA ASN A 83 7.00 -6.30 16.06
C ASN A 83 7.07 -6.44 17.58
N THR A 84 7.74 -5.49 18.24
CA THR A 84 8.00 -5.55 19.69
C THR A 84 6.76 -5.31 20.54
N GLY A 85 5.80 -4.50 20.06
CA GLY A 85 4.55 -4.20 20.78
C GLY A 85 3.67 -5.44 20.95
N GLU A 86 3.51 -6.23 19.88
CA GLU A 86 2.71 -7.46 19.90
C GLU A 86 3.56 -8.73 20.12
N LYS A 87 4.90 -8.61 20.24
CA LYS A 87 5.88 -9.72 20.39
C LYS A 87 5.74 -10.75 19.26
N ARG A 88 5.64 -10.28 18.01
CA ARG A 88 5.39 -11.11 16.83
C ARG A 88 6.49 -10.99 15.78
N LEU A 89 6.57 -12.01 14.95
CA LEU A 89 7.31 -11.98 13.68
C LEU A 89 6.62 -11.01 12.70
N VAL A 90 7.30 -10.69 11.61
CA VAL A 90 6.78 -9.87 10.49
C VAL A 90 7.06 -10.60 9.19
N LEU A 91 6.06 -11.31 8.64
CA LEU A 91 6.27 -12.30 7.59
C LEU A 91 5.55 -12.00 6.26
N HIS A 92 5.08 -10.77 6.03
CA HIS A 92 4.38 -10.43 4.78
C HIS A 92 5.25 -10.68 3.53
N HIS A 93 6.56 -10.48 3.59
CA HIS A 93 7.51 -10.76 2.52
C HIS A 93 7.55 -12.25 2.14
N LEU A 94 7.40 -13.15 3.11
CA LEU A 94 7.47 -14.60 2.89
C LEU A 94 6.29 -15.14 2.05
N THR A 95 5.17 -14.39 1.98
CA THR A 95 4.03 -14.73 1.11
C THR A 95 4.38 -14.69 -0.38
N ARG A 96 5.44 -13.99 -0.77
CA ARG A 96 5.91 -13.77 -2.16
C ARG A 96 7.17 -14.58 -2.49
N GLY A 97 7.77 -15.23 -1.51
CA GLY A 97 8.93 -16.09 -1.66
C GLY A 97 9.98 -15.89 -0.58
N ASN A 98 10.78 -16.89 -0.38
CA ASN A 98 11.84 -16.87 0.64
C ASN A 98 13.11 -16.24 0.06
N VAL A 99 13.42 -15.01 0.49
CA VAL A 99 14.57 -14.24 0.00
C VAL A 99 15.90 -14.81 0.48
N LEU A 100 15.96 -15.31 1.73
CA LEU A 100 17.20 -15.82 2.32
C LEU A 100 17.41 -17.33 2.10
N GLY A 101 16.39 -18.05 1.62
CA GLY A 101 16.46 -19.48 1.37
C GLY A 101 16.49 -20.37 2.63
N GLN A 102 16.25 -19.79 3.82
CA GLN A 102 16.23 -20.52 5.09
C GLN A 102 14.79 -20.72 5.60
N GLU A 103 14.55 -21.81 6.32
CA GLU A 103 13.24 -22.08 6.95
C GLU A 103 12.92 -21.05 8.05
N VAL A 104 11.65 -20.63 8.08
CA VAL A 104 11.11 -19.74 9.13
C VAL A 104 10.07 -20.50 9.93
N MET A 105 10.44 -20.91 11.13
CA MET A 105 9.58 -21.66 12.04
C MET A 105 8.85 -20.74 13.01
N ALA A 106 7.53 -20.92 13.12
CA ALA A 106 6.71 -20.28 14.15
C ALA A 106 5.51 -21.16 14.49
N ASP A 107 5.12 -21.21 15.77
CA ASP A 107 4.01 -22.03 16.27
C ASP A 107 4.09 -23.52 15.88
N GLY A 108 5.31 -24.06 15.74
CA GLY A 108 5.54 -25.45 15.32
C GLY A 108 5.30 -25.72 13.82
N GLU A 109 5.12 -24.66 12.99
CA GLU A 109 4.85 -24.76 11.56
C GLU A 109 5.93 -24.00 10.74
N GLU A 110 6.38 -24.56 9.63
CA GLU A 110 7.22 -23.86 8.65
C GLU A 110 6.34 -22.88 7.86
N LYS A 111 6.58 -21.57 8.01
CA LYS A 111 5.69 -20.53 7.50
C LYS A 111 5.73 -20.36 5.98
N GLY A 112 6.87 -20.62 5.34
CA GLY A 112 6.95 -20.61 3.88
C GLY A 112 6.10 -21.72 3.25
N ALA A 113 6.11 -22.92 3.83
CA ALA A 113 5.25 -24.02 3.40
C ALA A 113 3.76 -23.71 3.61
N PHE A 114 3.43 -23.11 4.77
CA PHE A 114 2.06 -22.67 5.05
C PHE A 114 1.55 -21.65 4.00
N TYR A 115 2.32 -20.61 3.69
CA TYR A 115 1.90 -19.62 2.69
C TYR A 115 1.80 -20.22 1.29
N LYS A 116 2.69 -21.13 0.93
CA LYS A 116 2.63 -21.86 -0.33
C LYS A 116 1.37 -22.75 -0.42
N GLU A 117 1.00 -23.42 0.68
CA GLU A 117 -0.25 -24.17 0.78
C GLU A 117 -1.48 -23.28 0.57
N GLN A 118 -1.52 -22.10 1.20
CA GLN A 118 -2.62 -21.16 0.99
C GLN A 118 -2.68 -20.67 -0.46
N CYS A 119 -1.55 -20.38 -1.09
CA CYS A 119 -1.48 -20.03 -2.52
C CYS A 119 -2.04 -21.14 -3.40
N GLU A 120 -1.71 -22.41 -3.12
CA GLU A 120 -2.24 -23.56 -3.88
C GLU A 120 -3.75 -23.73 -3.66
N LYS A 121 -4.25 -23.59 -2.44
CA LYS A 121 -5.70 -23.61 -2.15
C LYS A 121 -6.43 -22.51 -2.93
N ILE A 122 -5.89 -21.31 -2.96
CA ILE A 122 -6.45 -20.17 -3.70
C ILE A 122 -6.43 -20.48 -5.21
N ARG A 123 -5.34 -21.01 -5.73
CA ARG A 123 -5.22 -21.41 -7.14
C ARG A 123 -6.30 -22.42 -7.54
N VAL A 124 -6.39 -23.51 -6.79
CA VAL A 124 -7.36 -24.60 -7.08
C VAL A 124 -8.80 -24.07 -7.00
N PHE A 125 -9.13 -23.33 -5.96
CA PHE A 125 -10.48 -22.77 -5.77
C PHE A 125 -10.84 -21.77 -6.87
N SER A 126 -9.97 -20.80 -7.13
CA SER A 126 -10.23 -19.77 -8.14
C SER A 126 -10.35 -20.36 -9.55
N ASP A 127 -9.56 -21.37 -9.89
CA ASP A 127 -9.63 -22.07 -11.17
C ASP A 127 -10.98 -22.79 -11.33
N LYS A 128 -11.46 -23.51 -10.29
CA LYS A 128 -12.76 -24.19 -10.31
C LYS A 128 -13.93 -23.21 -10.45
N VAL A 129 -13.90 -22.08 -9.71
CA VAL A 129 -14.90 -21.01 -9.84
C VAL A 129 -14.90 -20.44 -11.27
N ARG A 130 -13.74 -20.09 -11.78
CA ARG A 130 -13.59 -19.48 -13.11
C ARG A 130 -13.97 -20.41 -14.26
N LYS A 131 -13.72 -21.71 -14.14
CA LYS A 131 -14.20 -22.72 -15.08
C LYS A 131 -15.71 -22.98 -14.95
N GLY A 132 -16.30 -22.64 -13.79
CA GLY A 132 -17.71 -22.89 -13.47
C GLY A 132 -17.96 -24.33 -13.01
N GLU A 133 -16.96 -24.96 -12.42
CA GLU A 133 -17.11 -26.22 -11.68
C GLU A 133 -17.75 -25.93 -10.32
N ILE A 134 -17.32 -24.84 -9.66
CA ILE A 134 -18.03 -24.28 -8.49
C ILE A 134 -18.98 -23.19 -8.99
N LYS A 135 -20.24 -23.29 -8.59
CA LYS A 135 -21.34 -22.43 -9.03
C LYS A 135 -22.15 -21.95 -7.82
N GLY A 136 -22.94 -20.89 -8.01
CA GLY A 136 -23.94 -20.45 -7.06
C GLY A 136 -25.05 -21.48 -6.83
N SER A 137 -25.87 -21.27 -5.83
CA SER A 137 -26.93 -22.16 -5.38
C SER A 137 -27.94 -22.52 -6.48
N THR A 138 -28.18 -21.61 -7.42
CA THR A 138 -29.09 -21.80 -8.56
C THR A 138 -28.40 -22.48 -9.78
N GLY A 139 -27.16 -22.95 -9.62
CA GLY A 139 -26.40 -23.59 -10.70
C GLY A 139 -25.77 -22.61 -11.71
N LYS A 140 -25.93 -21.30 -11.51
CA LYS A 140 -25.31 -20.26 -12.36
C LYS A 140 -23.83 -20.07 -12.02
N LYS A 141 -23.01 -19.81 -13.05
CA LYS A 141 -21.59 -19.46 -12.87
C LYS A 141 -21.47 -18.07 -12.24
N PHE A 142 -20.48 -17.90 -11.36
CA PHE A 142 -20.13 -16.60 -10.83
C PHE A 142 -19.58 -15.68 -11.93
N LYS A 143 -20.00 -14.40 -11.88
CA LYS A 143 -19.57 -13.33 -12.78
C LYS A 143 -18.96 -12.17 -12.01
N THR A 144 -19.31 -12.04 -10.73
CA THR A 144 -18.86 -10.98 -9.83
C THR A 144 -18.36 -11.58 -8.53
N VAL A 145 -17.33 -11.00 -7.97
CA VAL A 145 -16.90 -11.19 -6.59
C VAL A 145 -17.14 -9.89 -5.82
N CYS A 146 -17.57 -9.97 -4.57
CA CYS A 146 -17.76 -8.80 -3.72
C CYS A 146 -16.97 -9.00 -2.42
N GLN A 147 -15.91 -8.22 -2.22
CA GLN A 147 -15.10 -8.28 -1.01
C GLN A 147 -15.70 -7.39 0.08
N ILE A 148 -15.92 -7.96 1.26
CA ILE A 148 -16.41 -7.28 2.46
C ILE A 148 -15.26 -7.22 3.45
N GLY A 149 -14.74 -6.02 3.73
CA GLY A 149 -13.61 -5.83 4.65
C GLY A 149 -13.21 -4.35 4.73
N ILE A 150 -12.56 -3.94 5.81
CA ILE A 150 -12.18 -2.55 6.07
C ILE A 150 -10.66 -2.43 6.29
N GLY A 151 -10.11 -1.23 6.10
CA GLY A 151 -8.69 -0.94 6.29
C GLY A 151 -7.80 -1.77 5.38
N GLY A 152 -6.85 -2.53 5.93
CA GLY A 152 -5.97 -3.41 5.15
C GLY A 152 -6.69 -4.52 4.39
N SER A 153 -7.91 -4.89 4.83
CA SER A 153 -8.75 -5.86 4.12
C SER A 153 -9.49 -5.26 2.92
N ASP A 154 -9.37 -3.96 2.65
CA ASP A 154 -9.96 -3.26 1.52
C ASP A 154 -8.93 -2.47 0.71
N LEU A 155 -8.20 -1.54 1.34
CA LEU A 155 -7.41 -0.51 0.65
C LEU A 155 -6.40 -1.08 -0.34
N GLY A 156 -5.59 -2.03 0.09
CA GLY A 156 -4.60 -2.69 -0.76
C GLY A 156 -5.25 -3.54 -1.87
N PRO A 157 -6.09 -4.53 -1.54
CA PRO A 157 -6.77 -5.37 -2.54
C PRO A 157 -7.56 -4.57 -3.57
N ARG A 158 -8.32 -3.54 -3.15
CA ARG A 158 -9.07 -2.65 -4.06
C ARG A 158 -8.13 -1.86 -4.96
N ALA A 159 -7.05 -1.28 -4.41
CA ALA A 159 -6.07 -0.54 -5.20
C ALA A 159 -5.42 -1.44 -6.27
N LEU A 160 -5.03 -2.67 -5.91
CA LEU A 160 -4.43 -3.64 -6.83
C LEU A 160 -5.43 -4.12 -7.90
N TYR A 161 -6.69 -4.37 -7.53
CA TYR A 161 -7.73 -4.72 -8.50
C TYR A 161 -7.93 -3.61 -9.53
N LEU A 162 -8.11 -2.36 -9.08
CA LEU A 162 -8.29 -1.22 -9.99
C LEU A 162 -7.07 -1.01 -10.88
N ALA A 163 -5.86 -1.17 -10.33
CA ALA A 163 -4.61 -1.06 -11.07
C ALA A 163 -4.48 -2.09 -12.19
N LEU A 164 -5.03 -3.30 -12.03
CA LEU A 164 -4.93 -4.39 -13.00
C LEU A 164 -6.09 -4.47 -13.99
N LYS A 165 -7.22 -3.82 -13.72
CA LYS A 165 -8.42 -3.90 -14.57
C LYS A 165 -8.15 -3.49 -16.02
N GLY A 166 -7.38 -2.42 -16.23
CA GLY A 166 -6.97 -1.95 -17.54
C GLY A 166 -6.01 -2.92 -18.24
N TRP A 167 -5.02 -3.42 -17.52
CA TRP A 167 -4.07 -4.40 -18.04
C TRP A 167 -4.77 -5.70 -18.46
N ALA A 168 -5.67 -6.22 -17.64
CA ALA A 168 -6.40 -7.46 -17.94
C ALA A 168 -7.22 -7.32 -19.22
N ALA A 169 -7.89 -6.18 -19.44
CA ALA A 169 -8.64 -5.89 -20.66
C ALA A 169 -7.72 -5.84 -21.88
N GLY A 170 -6.57 -5.14 -21.80
CA GLY A 170 -5.59 -5.06 -22.88
C GLY A 170 -4.91 -6.38 -23.20
N SER A 171 -4.72 -7.23 -22.19
CA SER A 171 -4.11 -8.58 -22.31
C SER A 171 -5.13 -9.68 -22.64
N ARG A 172 -6.41 -9.33 -22.87
CA ARG A 172 -7.51 -10.28 -23.13
C ARG A 172 -7.68 -11.37 -22.07
N VAL A 173 -7.36 -11.03 -20.82
CA VAL A 173 -7.58 -11.94 -19.69
C VAL A 173 -9.09 -12.02 -19.42
N ARG A 174 -9.63 -13.23 -19.33
CA ARG A 174 -11.01 -13.42 -18.88
C ARG A 174 -11.13 -12.94 -17.44
N THR A 175 -12.05 -12.02 -17.15
CA THR A 175 -12.22 -11.42 -15.82
C THR A 175 -13.57 -11.76 -15.20
N LEU A 176 -13.62 -11.86 -13.87
CA LEU A 176 -14.81 -11.59 -13.07
C LEU A 176 -14.72 -10.15 -12.57
N ASN A 177 -15.87 -9.47 -12.49
CA ASN A 177 -15.89 -8.14 -11.87
C ASN A 177 -15.64 -8.27 -10.37
N ALA A 178 -14.97 -7.28 -9.76
CA ALA A 178 -14.90 -7.17 -8.31
C ALA A 178 -15.53 -5.87 -7.83
N GLU A 179 -16.33 -5.99 -6.77
CA GLU A 179 -16.94 -4.91 -6.01
C GLU A 179 -16.46 -5.02 -4.56
N PHE A 180 -16.57 -3.91 -3.82
CA PHE A 180 -16.01 -3.81 -2.47
C PHE A 180 -16.98 -3.07 -1.56
N ILE A 181 -17.26 -3.65 -0.41
CA ILE A 181 -18.02 -3.03 0.69
C ILE A 181 -17.07 -2.88 1.87
N SER A 182 -16.82 -1.66 2.32
CA SER A 182 -15.81 -1.41 3.33
C SER A 182 -16.27 -0.53 4.48
N ASN A 183 -17.13 0.45 4.23
CA ASN A 183 -17.60 1.35 5.26
C ASN A 183 -18.81 0.73 5.99
N VAL A 184 -18.97 1.04 7.30
CA VAL A 184 -20.16 0.69 8.06
C VAL A 184 -21.35 1.60 7.74
N ASP A 185 -21.13 2.65 6.94
CA ASP A 185 -22.17 3.47 6.35
C ASP A 185 -23.14 2.57 5.56
N PRO A 186 -24.43 2.52 5.93
CA PRO A 186 -25.40 1.67 5.25
C PRO A 186 -25.56 1.99 3.77
N ASP A 187 -25.30 3.23 3.35
CA ASP A 187 -25.39 3.64 1.95
C ASP A 187 -24.28 3.02 1.09
N ASP A 188 -23.05 2.80 1.65
CA ASP A 188 -21.96 2.10 0.94
C ASP A 188 -22.37 0.68 0.57
N ALA A 189 -22.86 -0.10 1.54
CA ALA A 189 -23.30 -1.47 1.29
C ALA A 189 -24.55 -1.51 0.38
N ALA A 190 -25.55 -0.66 0.61
CA ALA A 190 -26.78 -0.62 -0.17
C ALA A 190 -26.52 -0.29 -1.64
N GLU A 191 -25.66 0.70 -1.93
CA GLU A 191 -25.30 1.10 -3.29
C GLU A 191 -24.57 -0.02 -4.03
N VAL A 192 -23.65 -0.73 -3.37
CA VAL A 192 -22.96 -1.88 -3.97
C VAL A 192 -23.94 -3.03 -4.22
N ILE A 193 -24.72 -3.43 -3.22
CA ILE A 193 -25.66 -4.57 -3.31
C ILE A 193 -26.68 -4.35 -4.44
N LYS A 194 -27.21 -3.13 -4.59
CA LYS A 194 -28.17 -2.76 -5.64
C LYS A 194 -27.66 -3.06 -7.07
N ARG A 195 -26.34 -2.97 -7.28
CA ARG A 195 -25.73 -3.26 -8.58
C ARG A 195 -25.44 -4.74 -8.81
N LEU A 196 -25.51 -5.56 -7.76
CA LEU A 196 -25.13 -6.98 -7.84
C LEU A 196 -26.26 -7.85 -8.38
N ASN A 197 -25.91 -8.80 -9.23
CA ASN A 197 -26.77 -9.96 -9.49
C ASN A 197 -26.42 -11.05 -8.47
N LEU A 198 -27.28 -11.21 -7.45
CA LEU A 198 -27.02 -12.07 -6.30
C LEU A 198 -26.79 -13.54 -6.69
N GLU A 199 -27.48 -14.05 -7.71
CA GLU A 199 -27.30 -15.44 -8.18
C GLU A 199 -25.92 -15.72 -8.79
N THR A 200 -25.21 -14.68 -9.23
CA THR A 200 -23.91 -14.78 -9.90
C THR A 200 -22.79 -14.06 -9.15
N THR A 201 -23.06 -13.65 -7.90
CA THR A 201 -22.08 -12.98 -7.05
C THR A 201 -21.56 -13.94 -5.98
N LEU A 202 -20.23 -13.97 -5.80
CA LEU A 202 -19.53 -14.64 -4.70
C LEU A 202 -19.00 -13.57 -3.74
N PHE A 203 -19.39 -13.63 -2.49
CA PHE A 203 -18.94 -12.71 -1.45
C PHE A 203 -17.67 -13.25 -0.77
N ILE A 204 -16.73 -12.36 -0.50
CA ILE A 204 -15.46 -12.66 0.18
C ILE A 204 -15.44 -11.87 1.49
N LEU A 205 -15.67 -12.55 2.61
CA LEU A 205 -15.65 -11.94 3.94
C LEU A 205 -14.21 -11.93 4.46
N VAL A 206 -13.63 -10.75 4.65
CA VAL A 206 -12.22 -10.59 5.04
C VAL A 206 -12.13 -9.95 6.42
N SER A 207 -11.79 -10.73 7.42
CA SER A 207 -11.52 -10.27 8.79
C SER A 207 -10.51 -11.19 9.46
N LYS A 208 -9.28 -10.68 9.76
CA LYS A 208 -8.25 -11.48 10.42
C LYS A 208 -8.72 -12.02 11.77
N SER A 209 -9.28 -11.18 12.62
CA SER A 209 -9.81 -11.57 13.93
C SER A 209 -11.18 -12.29 13.88
N GLY A 210 -11.93 -12.12 12.78
CA GLY A 210 -13.33 -12.57 12.70
C GLY A 210 -14.30 -11.77 13.57
N THR A 211 -13.87 -10.68 14.18
CA THR A 211 -14.66 -9.89 15.16
C THR A 211 -14.72 -8.39 14.82
N THR A 212 -14.24 -7.99 13.63
CA THR A 212 -14.27 -6.59 13.20
C THR A 212 -15.72 -6.14 13.01
N GLN A 213 -16.18 -5.20 13.83
CA GLN A 213 -17.58 -4.77 13.91
C GLN A 213 -18.12 -4.34 12.54
N GLU A 214 -17.42 -3.47 11.84
CA GLU A 214 -17.83 -2.94 10.54
C GLU A 214 -17.99 -4.07 9.50
N THR A 215 -17.04 -5.02 9.48
CA THR A 215 -17.09 -6.16 8.57
C THR A 215 -18.26 -7.09 8.86
N LEU A 216 -18.54 -7.37 10.15
CA LEU A 216 -19.65 -8.21 10.55
C LEU A 216 -21.00 -7.53 10.29
N THR A 217 -21.13 -6.22 10.54
CA THR A 217 -22.34 -5.45 10.21
C THR A 217 -22.63 -5.50 8.71
N ASN A 218 -21.64 -5.28 7.88
CA ASN A 218 -21.79 -5.36 6.41
C ASN A 218 -22.12 -6.78 5.94
N ARG A 219 -21.50 -7.82 6.55
CA ARG A 219 -21.90 -9.22 6.30
C ARG A 219 -23.36 -9.46 6.61
N ASP A 220 -23.83 -9.01 7.77
CA ASP A 220 -25.20 -9.25 8.22
C ASP A 220 -26.21 -8.52 7.34
N MET A 221 -25.88 -7.31 6.87
CA MET A 221 -26.67 -6.59 5.88
C MET A 221 -26.76 -7.35 4.55
N VAL A 222 -25.65 -7.88 4.05
CA VAL A 222 -25.64 -8.73 2.85
C VAL A 222 -26.46 -10.00 3.06
N LEU A 223 -26.31 -10.69 4.19
CA LEU A 223 -27.06 -11.91 4.50
C LEU A 223 -28.57 -11.64 4.60
N ASP A 224 -29.00 -10.51 5.16
CA ASP A 224 -30.40 -10.12 5.22
C ASP A 224 -30.98 -9.95 3.81
N VAL A 225 -30.26 -9.26 2.93
CA VAL A 225 -30.68 -9.09 1.53
C VAL A 225 -30.74 -10.44 0.79
N LEU A 226 -29.75 -11.33 1.00
CA LEU A 226 -29.73 -12.66 0.40
C LEU A 226 -30.90 -13.52 0.85
N LYS A 227 -31.27 -13.47 2.14
CA LYS A 227 -32.44 -14.18 2.70
C LYS A 227 -33.76 -13.69 2.15
N LYS A 228 -33.89 -12.38 1.89
CA LYS A 228 -35.10 -11.74 1.36
C LYS A 228 -35.17 -11.77 -0.18
N ALA A 229 -34.11 -12.20 -0.85
CA ALA A 229 -34.09 -12.24 -2.30
C ALA A 229 -35.18 -13.17 -2.85
N PRO A 230 -35.98 -12.75 -3.84
CA PRO A 230 -37.06 -13.57 -4.43
C PRO A 230 -36.48 -14.61 -5.41
N ILE A 231 -35.49 -15.38 -4.95
CA ILE A 231 -34.78 -16.39 -5.75
C ILE A 231 -35.10 -17.76 -5.20
N GLN A 232 -35.83 -18.55 -5.96
CA GLN A 232 -36.25 -19.89 -5.54
C GLN A 232 -35.05 -20.81 -5.33
N GLY A 233 -34.95 -21.44 -4.16
CA GLY A 233 -33.87 -22.38 -3.83
C GLY A 233 -32.54 -21.72 -3.56
N PHE A 234 -32.50 -20.41 -3.24
CA PHE A 234 -31.28 -19.70 -2.93
C PHE A 234 -30.70 -20.16 -1.58
N ASP A 235 -29.41 -20.52 -1.61
CA ASP A 235 -28.62 -20.94 -0.44
C ASP A 235 -27.40 -20.03 -0.31
N ALA A 236 -27.42 -19.13 0.68
CA ALA A 236 -26.37 -18.14 0.92
C ALA A 236 -25.02 -18.80 1.24
N SER A 237 -24.99 -20.01 1.82
CA SER A 237 -23.74 -20.71 2.15
C SER A 237 -22.90 -21.07 0.91
N LYS A 238 -23.53 -21.16 -0.25
CA LYS A 238 -22.84 -21.38 -1.54
C LYS A 238 -22.34 -20.11 -2.20
N HIS A 239 -22.52 -18.96 -1.56
CA HIS A 239 -22.17 -17.66 -2.10
C HIS A 239 -21.19 -16.87 -1.23
N MET A 240 -20.66 -17.46 -0.13
CA MET A 240 -19.74 -16.76 0.75
C MET A 240 -18.49 -17.59 1.05
N VAL A 241 -17.32 -16.94 1.01
CA VAL A 241 -16.03 -17.50 1.44
C VAL A 241 -15.42 -16.60 2.50
N ALA A 242 -14.61 -17.17 3.40
CA ALA A 242 -13.90 -16.44 4.43
C ALA A 242 -12.41 -16.30 4.11
N VAL A 243 -11.84 -15.14 4.44
CA VAL A 243 -10.40 -14.90 4.55
C VAL A 243 -10.13 -14.42 5.97
N THR A 244 -9.51 -15.26 6.80
CA THR A 244 -9.45 -15.06 8.25
C THR A 244 -8.21 -15.74 8.85
N SER A 245 -7.92 -15.52 10.15
CA SER A 245 -6.90 -16.31 10.87
C SER A 245 -7.41 -17.72 11.19
N LYS A 246 -6.51 -18.72 11.28
CA LYS A 246 -6.85 -20.08 11.72
C LYS A 246 -7.51 -20.10 13.12
N THR A 247 -7.20 -19.13 13.96
CA THR A 247 -7.72 -18.99 15.34
C THR A 247 -9.03 -18.20 15.43
N SER A 248 -9.50 -17.66 14.32
CA SER A 248 -10.71 -16.85 14.23
C SER A 248 -11.98 -17.72 14.32
N PRO A 249 -13.09 -17.21 14.91
CA PRO A 249 -14.39 -17.88 14.85
C PRO A 249 -14.87 -18.20 13.42
N LEU A 250 -14.47 -17.39 12.44
CA LEU A 250 -14.82 -17.61 11.02
C LEU A 250 -14.09 -18.80 10.39
N ALA A 251 -12.99 -19.29 11.00
CA ALA A 251 -12.20 -20.39 10.43
C ALA A 251 -12.98 -21.70 10.34
N SER A 252 -13.89 -21.94 11.29
CA SER A 252 -14.72 -23.14 11.39
C SER A 252 -16.20 -22.89 11.08
N ASP A 253 -16.56 -21.73 10.52
CA ASP A 253 -17.94 -21.40 10.20
C ASP A 253 -18.42 -22.24 9.00
N SER A 254 -19.32 -23.19 9.29
CA SER A 254 -19.88 -24.12 8.30
C SER A 254 -20.79 -23.44 7.25
N SER A 255 -21.17 -22.17 7.46
CA SER A 255 -21.90 -21.38 6.48
C SER A 255 -21.01 -20.83 5.35
N MET A 256 -19.68 -21.03 5.41
CA MET A 256 -18.74 -20.62 4.38
C MET A 256 -18.49 -21.73 3.37
N LEU A 257 -18.55 -21.41 2.08
CA LEU A 257 -18.24 -22.32 0.98
C LEU A 257 -16.77 -22.79 1.01
N ALA A 258 -15.86 -21.91 1.43
CA ALA A 258 -14.44 -22.18 1.64
C ALA A 258 -13.84 -21.14 2.60
N SER A 259 -12.74 -21.52 3.27
CA SER A 259 -11.95 -20.61 4.11
C SER A 259 -10.49 -20.62 3.69
N PHE A 260 -9.89 -19.41 3.62
CA PHE A 260 -8.50 -19.17 3.30
C PHE A 260 -7.84 -18.44 4.49
N PHE A 261 -6.61 -18.80 4.79
CA PHE A 261 -6.01 -18.34 6.03
C PHE A 261 -4.93 -17.27 5.81
N ILE A 262 -5.07 -16.17 6.54
CA ILE A 262 -4.02 -15.19 6.77
C ILE A 262 -3.35 -15.52 8.11
N ASP A 263 -2.05 -15.32 8.19
CA ASP A 263 -1.30 -15.53 9.41
C ASP A 263 -1.35 -14.28 10.32
N ASP A 264 -1.23 -14.51 11.63
CA ASP A 264 -1.14 -13.46 12.64
C ASP A 264 0.15 -12.62 12.52
N TYR A 265 1.18 -13.16 11.88
CA TYR A 265 2.45 -12.49 11.57
C TYR A 265 2.40 -11.54 10.36
N ILE A 266 1.21 -11.32 9.78
CA ILE A 266 0.99 -10.38 8.69
C ILE A 266 0.08 -9.25 9.17
N GLY A 267 0.62 -8.03 9.23
CA GLY A 267 -0.15 -6.81 9.52
C GLY A 267 -1.16 -6.50 8.41
N GLY A 268 -2.31 -5.90 8.75
CA GLY A 268 -3.39 -5.61 7.79
C GLY A 268 -2.93 -4.80 6.58
N ARG A 269 -2.19 -3.71 6.77
CA ARG A 269 -1.67 -2.85 5.70
C ARG A 269 -0.56 -3.47 4.85
N TYR A 270 0.03 -4.59 5.31
CA TYR A 270 1.01 -5.42 4.59
C TYR A 270 0.41 -6.70 4.00
N SER A 271 -0.91 -6.87 4.04
CA SER A 271 -1.56 -8.15 3.73
C SER A 271 -1.92 -8.36 2.26
N SER A 272 -1.67 -7.40 1.39
CA SER A 272 -2.11 -7.43 -0.01
C SER A 272 -1.53 -8.60 -0.82
N THR A 273 -0.37 -9.14 -0.44
CA THR A 273 0.27 -10.31 -1.06
C THR A 273 -0.09 -11.64 -0.37
N SER A 274 -0.88 -11.60 0.70
CA SER A 274 -1.42 -12.80 1.38
C SER A 274 -2.74 -13.26 0.76
N ALA A 275 -3.45 -14.17 1.43
CA ALA A 275 -4.80 -14.58 1.07
C ALA A 275 -5.78 -13.39 0.92
N VAL A 276 -5.56 -12.28 1.61
CA VAL A 276 -6.41 -11.08 1.58
C VAL A 276 -6.52 -10.49 0.17
N GLY A 277 -5.40 -10.27 -0.51
CA GLY A 277 -5.43 -9.87 -1.93
C GLY A 277 -5.49 -11.07 -2.86
N GLY A 278 -4.89 -12.20 -2.48
CA GLY A 278 -4.78 -13.40 -3.31
C GLY A 278 -6.12 -13.97 -3.75
N VAL A 279 -7.10 -14.05 -2.85
CA VAL A 279 -8.43 -14.60 -3.17
C VAL A 279 -9.15 -13.72 -4.19
N VAL A 280 -9.30 -12.42 -3.92
CA VAL A 280 -10.04 -11.53 -4.83
C VAL A 280 -9.36 -11.36 -6.17
N LEU A 281 -8.02 -11.21 -6.20
CA LEU A 281 -7.28 -11.02 -7.45
C LEU A 281 -7.25 -12.30 -8.30
N SER A 282 -7.11 -13.48 -7.68
CA SER A 282 -7.14 -14.76 -8.39
C SER A 282 -8.53 -15.08 -8.95
N LEU A 283 -9.58 -14.77 -8.22
CA LEU A 283 -10.95 -14.88 -8.71
C LEU A 283 -11.19 -13.88 -9.86
N ALA A 284 -10.79 -12.64 -9.70
CA ALA A 284 -11.01 -11.60 -10.72
C ALA A 284 -10.20 -11.85 -11.99
N PHE A 285 -8.90 -12.13 -11.89
CA PHE A 285 -7.98 -12.15 -13.03
C PHE A 285 -7.34 -13.52 -13.34
N GLY A 286 -7.52 -14.52 -12.48
CA GLY A 286 -6.83 -15.80 -12.52
C GLY A 286 -5.55 -15.80 -11.70
N TYR A 287 -5.24 -16.95 -11.10
CA TYR A 287 -4.08 -17.11 -10.20
C TYR A 287 -2.75 -16.73 -10.86
N SER A 288 -2.56 -17.01 -12.13
CA SER A 288 -1.32 -16.62 -12.85
C SER A 288 -1.06 -15.12 -12.87
N THR A 289 -2.11 -14.28 -12.75
CA THR A 289 -1.96 -12.83 -12.63
C THR A 289 -1.47 -12.46 -11.23
N PHE A 290 -2.02 -13.07 -10.19
CA PHE A 290 -1.57 -12.90 -8.83
C PHE A 290 -0.13 -13.42 -8.63
N GLU A 291 0.21 -14.57 -9.19
CA GLU A 291 1.57 -15.13 -9.17
C GLU A 291 2.61 -14.18 -9.79
N LYS A 292 2.28 -13.52 -10.92
CA LYS A 292 3.15 -12.48 -11.51
C LYS A 292 3.33 -11.27 -10.59
N LEU A 293 2.29 -10.88 -9.86
CA LEU A 293 2.37 -9.81 -8.87
C LEU A 293 3.31 -10.22 -7.73
N LEU A 294 3.16 -11.43 -7.18
CA LEU A 294 4.06 -11.96 -6.15
C LEU A 294 5.50 -12.00 -6.63
N LYS A 295 5.74 -12.42 -7.87
CA LYS A 295 7.08 -12.46 -8.47
C LYS A 295 7.73 -11.07 -8.50
N GLY A 296 6.99 -10.05 -8.93
CA GLY A 296 7.51 -8.69 -8.95
C GLY A 296 7.85 -8.15 -7.57
N ALA A 297 6.99 -8.44 -6.59
CA ALA A 297 7.22 -8.08 -5.19
C ALA A 297 8.46 -8.77 -4.62
N HIS A 298 8.64 -10.07 -4.90
CA HIS A 298 9.82 -10.82 -4.52
C HIS A 298 11.12 -10.26 -5.14
N GLU A 299 11.09 -9.89 -6.42
CA GLU A 299 12.24 -9.25 -7.09
C GLU A 299 12.68 -7.97 -6.35
N GLU A 300 11.72 -7.17 -5.87
CA GLU A 300 12.02 -5.95 -5.12
C GLU A 300 12.55 -6.26 -3.72
N ASP A 301 12.02 -7.27 -3.02
CA ASP A 301 12.54 -7.71 -1.72
C ASP A 301 13.99 -8.18 -1.83
N VAL A 302 14.34 -8.90 -2.89
CA VAL A 302 15.73 -9.32 -3.16
C VAL A 302 16.63 -8.10 -3.37
N LEU A 303 16.22 -7.11 -4.16
CA LEU A 303 16.98 -5.88 -4.40
C LEU A 303 17.17 -5.07 -3.11
N ALA A 304 16.18 -5.07 -2.23
CA ALA A 304 16.23 -4.39 -0.93
C ALA A 304 17.26 -4.99 0.06
N THR A 305 17.81 -6.18 -0.20
CA THR A 305 18.91 -6.75 0.59
C THR A 305 20.28 -6.16 0.29
N ASN A 306 20.42 -5.36 -0.78
CA ASN A 306 21.69 -4.80 -1.20
C ASN A 306 22.17 -3.74 -0.18
N PRO A 307 23.39 -3.85 0.37
CA PRO A 307 23.90 -2.90 1.37
C PRO A 307 24.31 -1.54 0.79
N ASP A 308 24.57 -1.46 -0.51
CA ASP A 308 24.94 -0.21 -1.19
C ASP A 308 23.69 0.65 -1.41
N VAL A 309 23.56 1.75 -0.68
CA VAL A 309 22.42 2.70 -0.79
C VAL A 309 22.19 3.14 -2.24
N LYS A 310 23.22 3.24 -3.07
CA LYS A 310 23.09 3.65 -4.49
C LYS A 310 22.52 2.55 -5.39
N LYS A 311 22.49 1.30 -4.92
CA LYS A 311 21.98 0.13 -5.67
C LYS A 311 20.71 -0.44 -5.10
N ASN A 312 20.30 0.02 -3.92
CA ASN A 312 19.08 -0.39 -3.23
C ASN A 312 18.05 0.73 -3.36
N GLY A 313 17.11 0.58 -4.31
CA GLY A 313 16.15 1.64 -4.61
C GLY A 313 15.19 1.94 -3.45
N ALA A 314 14.73 0.91 -2.73
CA ALA A 314 13.85 1.08 -1.58
C ALA A 314 14.56 1.78 -0.41
N LEU A 315 15.80 1.40 -0.13
CA LEU A 315 16.62 2.05 0.90
C LEU A 315 16.94 3.50 0.53
N LEU A 316 17.32 3.76 -0.73
CA LEU A 316 17.61 5.12 -1.19
C LEU A 316 16.37 6.02 -1.13
N ASP A 317 15.20 5.51 -1.52
CA ASP A 317 13.94 6.27 -1.40
C ASP A 317 13.54 6.48 0.07
N ALA A 318 13.78 5.50 0.93
CA ALA A 318 13.60 5.65 2.38
C ALA A 318 14.50 6.76 2.96
N MET A 319 15.78 6.77 2.59
CA MET A 319 16.74 7.80 3.01
C MET A 319 16.37 9.19 2.49
N ASN A 320 15.90 9.29 1.25
CA ASN A 320 15.40 10.55 0.69
C ASN A 320 14.18 11.06 1.47
N GLY A 321 13.17 10.21 1.71
CA GLY A 321 11.98 10.58 2.49
C GLY A 321 12.32 10.96 3.94
N PHE A 322 13.21 10.19 4.56
CA PHE A 322 13.74 10.48 5.89
C PHE A 322 14.46 11.84 5.94
N TYR A 323 15.33 12.14 4.98
CA TYR A 323 16.03 13.42 4.89
C TYR A 323 15.06 14.60 4.74
N MET A 324 14.05 14.46 3.88
CA MET A 324 13.00 15.47 3.72
C MET A 324 12.24 15.70 5.04
N ARG A 325 11.91 14.63 5.78
CA ARG A 325 11.09 14.70 7.00
C ARG A 325 11.90 15.12 8.21
N SER A 326 13.02 14.44 8.50
CA SER A 326 13.74 14.57 9.79
C SER A 326 14.90 15.56 9.76
N VAL A 327 15.38 15.95 8.57
CA VAL A 327 16.47 16.95 8.43
C VAL A 327 15.94 18.27 7.89
N LEU A 328 15.07 18.25 6.87
CA LEU A 328 14.53 19.46 6.25
C LEU A 328 13.16 19.88 6.82
N ASP A 329 12.60 19.06 7.71
CA ASP A 329 11.34 19.28 8.45
C ASP A 329 10.11 19.52 7.53
N TYR A 330 10.02 18.79 6.41
CA TYR A 330 8.84 18.84 5.56
C TYR A 330 7.77 17.88 6.08
N PRO A 331 6.58 18.39 6.49
CA PRO A 331 5.62 17.59 7.24
C PRO A 331 4.79 16.62 6.39
N ALA A 332 4.77 16.80 5.09
CA ALA A 332 3.93 16.02 4.17
C ALA A 332 4.73 15.49 2.96
N THR A 333 4.18 14.50 2.28
CA THR A 333 4.67 13.98 0.99
C THR A 333 3.48 13.70 0.08
N ALA A 334 3.51 14.19 -1.16
CA ALA A 334 2.47 13.93 -2.15
C ALA A 334 2.88 12.78 -3.08
N ILE A 335 2.01 11.78 -3.22
CA ILE A 335 2.16 10.64 -4.13
C ILE A 335 1.31 10.89 -5.37
N LEU A 336 1.95 11.06 -6.52
CA LEU A 336 1.33 11.59 -7.74
C LEU A 336 1.49 10.60 -8.91
N PRO A 337 0.64 9.55 -8.99
CA PRO A 337 0.68 8.61 -10.09
C PRO A 337 0.09 9.21 -11.36
N TYR A 338 0.88 9.32 -12.43
CA TYR A 338 0.41 9.67 -13.78
C TYR A 338 -0.12 8.41 -14.47
N SER A 339 -1.12 7.83 -13.83
CA SER A 339 -1.85 6.64 -14.27
C SER A 339 -3.17 6.57 -13.51
N GLN A 340 -4.30 6.69 -14.21
CA GLN A 340 -5.64 6.57 -13.61
C GLN A 340 -5.85 5.19 -12.96
N ALA A 341 -5.17 4.16 -13.46
CA ALA A 341 -5.21 2.82 -12.88
C ALA A 341 -4.71 2.78 -11.42
N LEU A 342 -3.85 3.71 -11.02
CA LEU A 342 -3.33 3.84 -9.66
C LEU A 342 -4.12 4.83 -8.78
N SER A 343 -5.35 5.20 -9.14
CA SER A 343 -6.16 6.20 -8.43
C SER A 343 -6.35 5.90 -6.93
N ARG A 344 -6.46 4.64 -6.54
CA ARG A 344 -6.59 4.24 -5.13
C ARG A 344 -5.26 3.87 -4.45
N PHE A 345 -4.16 3.90 -5.19
CA PHE A 345 -2.85 3.55 -4.65
C PHE A 345 -2.36 4.56 -3.58
N PRO A 346 -2.51 5.90 -3.76
CA PRO A 346 -2.19 6.85 -2.70
C PRO A 346 -2.97 6.60 -1.39
N ALA A 347 -4.24 6.22 -1.45
CA ALA A 347 -5.04 5.89 -0.26
C ALA A 347 -4.52 4.63 0.46
N HIS A 348 -4.03 3.62 -0.27
CA HIS A 348 -3.34 2.49 0.33
C HIS A 348 -2.04 2.92 1.01
N LEU A 349 -1.26 3.81 0.38
CA LEU A 349 -0.02 4.32 0.95
C LEU A 349 -0.24 5.22 2.17
N GLN A 350 -1.38 5.91 2.27
CA GLN A 350 -1.77 6.61 3.50
C GLN A 350 -1.80 5.65 4.68
N GLN A 351 -2.49 4.53 4.55
CA GLN A 351 -2.51 3.52 5.62
C GLN A 351 -1.11 2.92 5.81
N LEU A 352 -0.44 2.54 4.74
CA LEU A 352 0.87 1.89 4.82
C LEU A 352 1.88 2.73 5.60
N ASP A 353 2.03 4.02 5.29
CA ASP A 353 3.04 4.88 5.91
C ASP A 353 2.56 5.49 7.23
N MET A 354 1.39 6.15 7.24
CA MET A 354 0.94 6.91 8.40
C MET A 354 0.61 6.02 9.60
N GLU A 355 0.03 4.82 9.37
CA GLU A 355 -0.23 3.86 10.44
C GLU A 355 1.05 3.16 10.91
N SER A 356 2.04 2.95 10.02
CA SER A 356 3.32 2.35 10.38
C SER A 356 4.22 3.32 11.13
N ASN A 357 4.39 4.54 10.61
CA ASN A 357 5.44 5.47 11.02
C ASN A 357 4.93 6.70 11.78
N GLY A 358 3.61 6.86 11.92
CA GLY A 358 2.99 7.89 12.76
C GLY A 358 3.11 7.55 14.25
N LYS A 359 4.32 7.53 14.80
CA LYS A 359 4.63 7.11 16.18
C LYS A 359 5.38 8.23 16.92
N HIS A 360 5.13 8.36 18.23
CA HIS A 360 5.81 9.30 19.14
C HIS A 360 6.65 8.59 20.20
N VAL A 361 6.76 7.27 20.11
CA VAL A 361 7.62 6.45 20.96
C VAL A 361 8.52 5.56 20.12
N ASN A 362 9.67 5.17 20.66
CA ASN A 362 10.53 4.18 20.03
C ASN A 362 9.96 2.75 20.17
N ARG A 363 10.64 1.79 19.56
CA ARG A 363 10.23 0.37 19.58
C ARG A 363 10.12 -0.26 20.99
N ASN A 364 10.68 0.38 22.01
CA ASN A 364 10.63 -0.05 23.41
C ASN A 364 9.52 0.68 24.19
N GLY A 365 8.76 1.60 23.56
CA GLY A 365 7.72 2.39 24.21
C GLY A 365 8.24 3.65 24.92
N GLU A 366 9.49 4.05 24.69
CA GLU A 366 10.07 5.25 25.26
C GLU A 366 9.79 6.47 24.37
N PRO A 367 9.45 7.66 24.92
CA PRO A 367 9.27 8.89 24.14
C PRO A 367 10.52 9.23 23.32
N ILE A 368 10.30 9.77 22.12
CA ILE A 368 11.35 10.24 21.20
C ILE A 368 11.26 11.75 21.02
N ASP A 369 12.41 12.40 20.81
CA ASP A 369 12.57 13.85 20.64
C ASP A 369 12.94 14.21 19.18
N TYR A 370 12.33 13.51 18.22
CA TYR A 370 12.48 13.78 16.79
C TYR A 370 11.21 13.41 16.03
N VAL A 371 11.03 14.05 14.87
CA VAL A 371 9.84 13.84 14.03
C VAL A 371 9.92 12.51 13.27
N THR A 372 8.79 11.85 13.15
CA THR A 372 8.61 10.59 12.41
C THR A 372 7.66 10.79 11.22
N GLY A 373 7.12 9.78 10.65
CA GLY A 373 6.25 9.69 9.49
C GLY A 373 5.63 11.00 8.96
N PRO A 374 5.67 11.24 7.64
CA PRO A 374 5.01 12.38 7.02
C PRO A 374 3.49 12.16 6.89
N VAL A 375 2.73 13.23 6.68
CA VAL A 375 1.37 13.12 6.15
C VAL A 375 1.45 12.72 4.66
N ILE A 376 0.79 11.64 4.31
CA ILE A 376 0.71 11.14 2.93
C ILE A 376 -0.63 11.53 2.31
N PHE A 377 -0.60 12.15 1.13
CA PHE A 377 -1.76 12.39 0.31
C PHE A 377 -1.40 12.26 -1.17
N GLY A 378 -2.39 12.25 -2.05
CA GLY A 378 -2.11 12.20 -3.47
C GLY A 378 -3.33 11.92 -4.31
N GLU A 379 -3.19 12.21 -5.61
CA GLU A 379 -4.20 12.06 -6.64
C GLU A 379 -3.51 11.78 -7.98
N PRO A 380 -4.14 11.05 -8.91
CA PRO A 380 -3.58 10.89 -10.24
C PRO A 380 -3.32 12.22 -10.95
N GLY A 381 -2.18 12.33 -11.62
CA GLY A 381 -1.99 13.31 -12.68
C GLY A 381 -2.74 12.83 -13.94
N THR A 382 -3.36 13.75 -14.71
CA THR A 382 -3.30 15.22 -14.61
C THR A 382 -4.34 15.83 -13.65
N ASN A 383 -5.26 15.05 -13.08
CA ASN A 383 -6.35 15.55 -12.24
C ASN A 383 -5.82 16.40 -11.07
N GLY A 384 -4.79 15.93 -10.37
CA GLY A 384 -4.17 16.65 -9.26
C GLY A 384 -3.69 18.05 -9.62
N GLN A 385 -3.27 18.28 -10.89
CA GLN A 385 -2.87 19.59 -11.39
C GLN A 385 -4.01 20.62 -11.31
N HIS A 386 -5.25 20.16 -11.48
CA HIS A 386 -6.45 20.98 -11.45
C HIS A 386 -7.11 21.00 -10.06
N SER A 387 -6.42 20.53 -9.02
CA SER A 387 -6.91 20.46 -7.65
C SER A 387 -5.98 21.22 -6.69
N PHE A 388 -4.83 20.68 -6.35
CA PHE A 388 -3.97 21.18 -5.28
C PHE A 388 -2.56 21.63 -5.72
N TYR A 389 -2.22 21.58 -7.01
CA TYR A 389 -0.87 21.98 -7.47
C TYR A 389 -0.58 23.45 -7.27
N GLN A 390 -1.59 24.32 -7.15
CA GLN A 390 -1.39 25.72 -6.76
C GLN A 390 -0.59 25.80 -5.46
N LEU A 391 -0.99 25.05 -4.42
CA LEU A 391 -0.26 25.00 -3.15
C LEU A 391 1.13 24.40 -3.33
N LEU A 392 1.25 23.31 -4.10
CA LEU A 392 2.54 22.65 -4.30
C LEU A 392 3.57 23.54 -4.98
N HIS A 393 3.14 24.40 -5.94
CA HIS A 393 4.03 25.32 -6.67
C HIS A 393 4.33 26.59 -5.86
N GLN A 394 3.30 27.27 -5.36
CA GLN A 394 3.39 28.63 -4.80
C GLN A 394 3.02 28.71 -3.33
N GLY A 395 2.65 27.61 -2.67
CA GLY A 395 2.39 27.59 -1.23
C GLY A 395 3.65 27.86 -0.39
N THR A 396 3.45 28.29 0.85
CA THR A 396 4.53 28.58 1.80
C THR A 396 5.23 27.30 2.27
N ASP A 397 4.48 26.20 2.41
CA ASP A 397 5.04 24.90 2.77
C ASP A 397 5.66 24.20 1.56
N ILE A 398 6.79 23.55 1.78
CA ILE A 398 7.41 22.67 0.80
C ILE A 398 6.93 21.24 1.03
N VAL A 399 6.31 20.67 0.00
CA VAL A 399 5.85 19.29 -0.01
C VAL A 399 6.71 18.50 -0.98
N PRO A 400 7.52 17.52 -0.54
CA PRO A 400 8.20 16.58 -1.42
C PRO A 400 7.20 15.79 -2.26
N LEU A 401 7.57 15.55 -3.53
CA LEU A 401 6.68 14.91 -4.49
C LEU A 401 7.26 13.56 -4.94
N GLN A 402 6.43 12.53 -4.99
CA GLN A 402 6.81 11.25 -5.55
C GLN A 402 5.91 10.93 -6.74
N PHE A 403 6.46 11.06 -7.92
CA PHE A 403 5.78 10.77 -9.18
C PHE A 403 5.89 9.28 -9.54
N ILE A 404 4.84 8.76 -10.18
CA ILE A 404 4.84 7.40 -10.75
C ILE A 404 4.36 7.52 -12.20
N GLY A 405 5.14 7.03 -13.17
CA GLY A 405 4.81 7.16 -14.59
C GLY A 405 5.16 5.92 -15.42
N PHE A 406 4.45 5.75 -16.54
CA PHE A 406 4.68 4.65 -17.46
C PHE A 406 4.75 5.17 -18.90
N ARG A 407 5.63 4.55 -19.71
CA ARG A 407 5.81 4.95 -21.11
C ARG A 407 4.60 4.59 -21.98
N GLU A 408 3.91 3.50 -21.65
CA GLU A 408 2.80 2.95 -22.43
C GLU A 408 1.54 2.77 -21.59
N SER A 409 0.38 2.92 -22.24
CA SER A 409 -0.92 2.61 -21.65
C SER A 409 -1.11 1.10 -21.45
N GLN A 410 -1.94 0.73 -20.47
CA GLN A 410 -2.22 -0.69 -20.19
C GLN A 410 -3.07 -1.35 -21.28
N ARG A 411 -4.05 -0.62 -21.83
CA ARG A 411 -5.03 -1.18 -22.78
C ARG A 411 -4.50 -1.24 -24.21
N GLY A 412 -3.45 -0.49 -24.53
CA GLY A 412 -2.99 -0.31 -25.91
C GLY A 412 -3.96 0.50 -26.77
N MET A 413 -4.97 1.12 -26.15
CA MET A 413 -5.96 1.95 -26.80
C MET A 413 -5.53 3.41 -26.64
N ASP A 414 -5.09 4.03 -27.71
CA ASP A 414 -4.67 5.42 -27.75
C ASP A 414 -4.95 5.98 -29.15
N ILE A 415 -5.17 7.26 -29.25
CA ILE A 415 -5.42 7.95 -30.52
C ILE A 415 -4.54 9.19 -30.65
N GLU A 416 -4.16 9.52 -31.88
CA GLU A 416 -3.50 10.77 -32.17
C GLU A 416 -4.55 11.88 -32.33
N THR A 417 -4.37 12.97 -31.60
CA THR A 417 -5.21 14.16 -31.67
C THR A 417 -4.36 15.39 -31.39
N ALA A 418 -4.51 16.45 -32.20
CA ALA A 418 -3.68 17.65 -32.12
C ALA A 418 -2.16 17.32 -32.10
N GLY A 419 -1.71 16.45 -33.02
CA GLY A 419 -0.31 16.14 -33.29
C GLY A 419 0.38 15.24 -32.26
N SER A 420 -0.35 14.63 -31.31
CA SER A 420 0.25 13.66 -30.36
C SER A 420 -0.81 12.73 -29.74
N THR A 421 -0.37 11.61 -29.18
CA THR A 421 -1.25 10.65 -28.49
C THR A 421 -1.60 11.12 -27.07
N SER A 422 -2.66 10.58 -26.47
CA SER A 422 -3.02 10.88 -25.06
C SER A 422 -1.92 10.46 -24.10
N GLN A 423 -1.27 9.30 -24.33
CA GLN A 423 -0.15 8.84 -23.51
C GLN A 423 1.05 9.80 -23.61
N ALA A 424 1.37 10.30 -24.81
CA ALA A 424 2.43 11.28 -25.01
C ALA A 424 2.13 12.60 -24.26
N LYS A 425 0.88 13.08 -24.30
CA LYS A 425 0.44 14.26 -23.55
C LYS A 425 0.56 14.06 -22.03
N LEU A 426 0.16 12.89 -21.52
CA LEU A 426 0.27 12.54 -20.11
C LEU A 426 1.75 12.57 -19.65
N ASN A 427 2.64 11.93 -20.41
CA ASN A 427 4.06 11.86 -20.09
C ASN A 427 4.77 13.22 -20.27
N ALA A 428 4.36 14.04 -21.23
CA ALA A 428 4.83 15.41 -21.38
C ALA A 428 4.47 16.27 -20.16
N ASN A 429 3.22 16.17 -19.67
CA ASN A 429 2.81 16.84 -18.44
C ASN A 429 3.65 16.39 -17.25
N LEU A 430 3.85 15.08 -17.05
CA LEU A 430 4.68 14.56 -15.97
C LEU A 430 6.10 15.15 -16.01
N SER A 431 6.75 15.10 -17.18
CA SER A 431 8.11 15.64 -17.34
C SER A 431 8.17 17.14 -17.09
N ALA A 432 7.18 17.89 -17.61
CA ALA A 432 7.09 19.33 -17.41
C ALA A 432 6.91 19.70 -15.93
N GLN A 433 6.09 18.95 -15.18
CA GLN A 433 5.88 19.20 -13.75
C GLN A 433 7.14 18.96 -12.95
N ILE A 434 7.88 17.87 -13.19
CA ILE A 434 9.17 17.62 -12.49
C ILE A 434 10.11 18.80 -12.67
N VAL A 435 10.26 19.30 -13.89
CA VAL A 435 11.16 20.43 -14.20
C VAL A 435 10.62 21.73 -13.61
N ALA A 436 9.32 22.02 -13.73
CA ALA A 436 8.70 23.22 -13.17
C ALA A 436 8.84 23.30 -11.64
N PHE A 437 8.61 22.19 -10.94
CA PHE A 437 8.80 22.12 -9.49
C PHE A 437 10.27 22.30 -9.08
N ALA A 438 11.21 21.73 -9.83
CA ALA A 438 12.63 21.81 -9.50
C ALA A 438 13.23 23.17 -9.81
N LEU A 439 13.01 23.70 -11.00
CA LEU A 439 13.66 24.91 -11.51
C LEU A 439 12.84 26.19 -11.23
N GLY A 440 11.52 26.09 -11.27
CA GLY A 440 10.66 27.26 -11.18
C GLY A 440 10.75 28.19 -12.37
N LYS A 441 10.27 29.41 -12.20
CA LYS A 441 10.36 30.50 -13.18
C LYS A 441 10.31 31.83 -12.42
N ASP A 442 11.30 32.68 -12.66
CA ASP A 442 11.28 34.06 -12.16
C ASP A 442 10.34 34.91 -13.04
N ASP A 443 9.58 35.83 -12.46
CA ASP A 443 8.65 36.74 -13.18
C ASP A 443 8.57 38.08 -12.44
N GLU A 444 8.44 39.19 -13.19
CA GLU A 444 8.27 40.53 -12.60
C GLU A 444 6.96 40.66 -11.82
N ASN A 445 5.94 39.90 -12.20
CA ASN A 445 4.68 39.81 -11.48
C ASN A 445 4.78 38.68 -10.44
N PRO A 446 4.77 38.99 -9.13
CA PRO A 446 4.89 37.97 -8.08
C PRO A 446 3.82 36.85 -8.15
N ASN A 447 2.63 37.14 -8.73
CA ASN A 447 1.60 36.11 -8.92
C ASN A 447 1.98 35.06 -10.00
N LYS A 448 2.96 35.35 -10.83
CA LYS A 448 3.45 34.49 -11.91
C LYS A 448 4.84 33.92 -11.64
N GLU A 449 5.41 34.26 -10.48
CA GLU A 449 6.68 33.71 -10.02
C GLU A 449 6.48 32.28 -9.47
N PHE A 450 7.35 31.39 -9.87
CA PHE A 450 7.42 30.02 -9.37
C PHE A 450 8.77 29.82 -8.71
N GLY A 451 8.81 29.78 -7.38
CA GLY A 451 10.04 29.71 -6.60
C GLY A 451 10.92 28.49 -6.88
N GLY A 452 10.37 27.44 -7.48
CA GLY A 452 11.11 26.18 -7.72
C GLY A 452 11.61 25.52 -6.45
N ARG A 453 12.71 24.76 -6.55
CA ARG A 453 13.35 24.09 -5.39
C ARG A 453 12.42 23.16 -4.62
N ARG A 454 11.37 22.65 -5.29
CA ARG A 454 10.44 21.67 -4.74
C ARG A 454 11.00 20.27 -5.03
N PRO A 455 11.37 19.48 -4.01
CA PRO A 455 11.98 18.16 -4.21
C PRO A 455 11.01 17.19 -4.88
N SER A 456 11.52 16.42 -5.84
CA SER A 456 10.72 15.33 -6.41
C SER A 456 11.56 14.13 -6.81
N SER A 457 10.93 12.94 -6.76
CA SER A 457 11.46 11.70 -7.31
C SER A 457 10.47 11.09 -8.30
N LEU A 458 10.93 10.16 -9.13
CA LEU A 458 10.13 9.50 -10.15
C LEU A 458 10.36 7.99 -10.11
N ILE A 459 9.31 7.22 -9.88
CA ILE A 459 9.28 5.78 -10.18
C ILE A 459 8.67 5.61 -11.56
N TYR A 460 9.35 4.90 -12.45
CA TYR A 460 8.88 4.75 -13.82
C TYR A 460 9.19 3.38 -14.41
N GLY A 461 8.43 3.02 -15.45
CA GLY A 461 8.59 1.77 -16.16
C GLY A 461 8.00 1.82 -17.56
N GLN A 462 8.07 0.69 -18.28
CA GLN A 462 7.51 0.62 -19.62
C GLN A 462 5.97 0.65 -19.58
N ARG A 463 5.38 -0.26 -18.79
CA ARG A 463 3.92 -0.43 -18.67
C ARG A 463 3.58 -0.95 -17.26
N LEU A 464 2.45 -0.55 -16.72
CA LEU A 464 1.93 -1.10 -15.47
C LEU A 464 1.38 -2.52 -15.72
N THR A 465 2.19 -3.51 -15.41
CA THR A 465 1.88 -4.94 -15.47
C THR A 465 1.66 -5.52 -14.07
N PRO A 466 1.14 -6.74 -13.89
CA PRO A 466 1.06 -7.36 -12.57
C PRO A 466 2.42 -7.43 -11.87
N GLN A 467 3.49 -7.74 -12.60
CA GLN A 467 4.85 -7.82 -12.05
C GLN A 467 5.36 -6.44 -11.62
N ALA A 468 5.17 -5.41 -12.46
CA ALA A 468 5.51 -4.02 -12.10
C ALA A 468 4.72 -3.53 -10.88
N LEU A 469 3.42 -3.87 -10.80
CA LEU A 469 2.57 -3.50 -9.66
C LEU A 469 3.02 -4.18 -8.37
N GLY A 470 3.39 -5.45 -8.42
CA GLY A 470 3.93 -6.17 -7.27
C GLY A 470 5.24 -5.56 -6.76
N ALA A 471 6.15 -5.21 -7.68
CA ALA A 471 7.39 -4.53 -7.33
C ALA A 471 7.14 -3.13 -6.75
N LEU A 472 6.19 -2.38 -7.30
CA LEU A 472 5.81 -1.06 -6.79
C LEU A 472 5.26 -1.15 -5.36
N LEU A 473 4.40 -2.13 -5.09
CA LEU A 473 3.87 -2.39 -3.75
C LEU A 473 5.00 -2.70 -2.75
N ALA A 474 5.86 -3.66 -3.07
CA ALA A 474 6.97 -4.07 -2.21
C ALA A 474 8.00 -2.95 -2.01
N HIS A 475 8.24 -2.12 -3.03
CA HIS A 475 9.09 -0.94 -2.91
C HIS A 475 8.62 0.00 -1.79
N PHE A 476 7.33 0.34 -1.76
CA PHE A 476 6.79 1.21 -0.71
C PHE A 476 6.75 0.51 0.66
N GLU A 477 6.44 -0.79 0.72
CA GLU A 477 6.50 -1.55 1.97
C GLU A 477 7.91 -1.56 2.55
N ASN A 478 8.94 -1.81 1.73
CA ASN A 478 10.33 -1.79 2.13
C ASN A 478 10.82 -0.37 2.48
N LYS A 479 10.41 0.66 1.72
CA LYS A 479 10.68 2.07 2.04
C LYS A 479 10.18 2.44 3.43
N VAL A 480 8.92 2.17 3.72
CA VAL A 480 8.27 2.48 5.01
C VAL A 480 8.94 1.72 6.15
N MET A 481 9.28 0.45 5.94
CA MET A 481 10.01 -0.38 6.90
C MET A 481 11.41 0.19 7.19
N PHE A 482 12.20 0.54 6.16
CA PHE A 482 13.51 1.13 6.36
C PHE A 482 13.44 2.47 7.11
N GLN A 483 12.44 3.30 6.83
CA GLN A 483 12.21 4.54 7.56
C GLN A 483 11.88 4.27 9.04
N GLY A 484 11.03 3.29 9.34
CA GLY A 484 10.73 2.91 10.71
C GLY A 484 11.95 2.38 11.48
N LEU A 485 12.82 1.62 10.81
CA LEU A 485 14.10 1.18 11.38
C LEU A 485 15.06 2.34 11.64
N LEU A 486 15.11 3.35 10.75
CA LEU A 486 15.87 4.58 10.94
C LEU A 486 15.39 5.37 12.16
N TRP A 487 14.09 5.53 12.32
CA TRP A 487 13.48 6.23 13.47
C TRP A 487 13.47 5.38 14.75
N ASN A 488 13.93 4.13 14.68
CA ASN A 488 13.88 3.18 15.81
C ASN A 488 12.46 3.01 16.39
N ILE A 489 11.44 3.02 15.55
CA ILE A 489 10.03 2.85 15.94
C ILE A 489 9.50 1.47 15.55
N ASN A 490 8.34 1.08 16.12
CA ASN A 490 7.64 -0.14 15.70
C ASN A 490 6.65 0.20 14.56
N SER A 491 7.00 -0.16 13.32
CA SER A 491 6.17 0.07 12.12
C SER A 491 5.09 -1.00 11.92
N PHE A 492 4.89 -1.94 12.83
CA PHE A 492 4.09 -3.14 12.60
C PHE A 492 2.86 -3.29 13.51
N ASP A 493 2.71 -2.41 14.51
CA ASP A 493 1.53 -2.29 15.36
C ASP A 493 0.63 -1.10 14.96
N GLN A 494 -0.54 -0.95 15.61
CA GLN A 494 -1.52 0.12 15.34
C GLN A 494 -2.34 0.51 16.57
N GLU A 495 -1.69 0.82 17.67
CA GLU A 495 -2.36 1.19 18.94
C GLU A 495 -3.21 2.47 18.83
N GLY A 496 -2.86 3.40 17.94
CA GLY A 496 -3.57 4.68 17.76
C GLY A 496 -5.05 4.59 17.40
N VAL A 497 -5.52 3.45 16.92
CA VAL A 497 -6.94 3.23 16.56
C VAL A 497 -7.76 2.62 17.70
N GLN A 498 -7.14 2.15 18.79
CA GLN A 498 -7.84 1.39 19.84
C GLN A 498 -8.76 2.25 20.67
N LEU A 499 -8.33 3.46 21.05
CA LEU A 499 -9.15 4.37 21.85
C LEU A 499 -10.51 4.67 21.18
N GLY A 500 -10.49 4.98 19.88
CA GLY A 500 -11.73 5.25 19.14
C GLY A 500 -12.70 4.06 19.17
N LYS A 501 -12.20 2.83 19.03
CA LYS A 501 -13.02 1.61 19.12
C LYS A 501 -13.64 1.41 20.51
N ILE A 502 -12.87 1.68 21.56
CA ILE A 502 -13.36 1.59 22.96
C ILE A 502 -14.48 2.60 23.18
N LEU A 503 -14.27 3.86 22.76
CA LEU A 503 -15.26 4.92 22.92
C LEU A 503 -16.52 4.68 22.08
N ALA A 504 -16.37 4.22 20.83
CA ALA A 504 -17.51 3.86 19.99
C ALA A 504 -18.37 2.77 20.63
N LYS A 505 -17.74 1.73 21.19
CA LYS A 505 -18.45 0.69 21.94
C LYS A 505 -19.16 1.25 23.19
N LYS A 506 -18.54 2.21 23.88
CA LYS A 506 -19.13 2.88 25.05
C LYS A 506 -20.36 3.71 24.65
N VAL A 507 -20.33 4.39 23.51
CA VAL A 507 -21.49 5.12 22.95
C VAL A 507 -22.66 4.16 22.71
N LEU A 508 -22.42 3.04 22.04
CA LEU A 508 -23.45 2.03 21.77
C LEU A 508 -24.04 1.39 23.04
N ASN A 509 -23.33 1.46 24.16
CA ASN A 509 -23.76 0.97 25.47
C ASN A 509 -24.31 2.08 26.40
N GLY A 510 -24.55 3.31 25.89
CA GLY A 510 -25.22 4.40 26.64
C GLY A 510 -24.30 5.40 27.34
N CYS A 511 -23.01 5.47 27.03
CA CYS A 511 -22.05 6.47 27.52
C CYS A 511 -21.89 6.56 29.05
N GLU A 512 -22.17 5.50 29.79
CA GLU A 512 -22.15 5.53 31.27
C GLU A 512 -20.85 6.11 31.82
N GLY A 513 -20.98 7.15 32.70
CA GLY A 513 -19.86 7.81 33.35
C GLY A 513 -19.01 8.72 32.45
N ASP A 514 -19.50 9.14 31.26
CA ASP A 514 -18.78 10.02 30.33
C ASP A 514 -19.70 11.06 29.70
N GLU A 515 -19.89 12.17 30.43
CA GLU A 515 -20.83 13.23 30.04
C GLU A 515 -20.43 13.96 28.73
N ILE A 516 -19.13 14.07 28.44
CA ILE A 516 -18.67 14.70 27.19
C ILE A 516 -18.98 13.78 26.00
N LEU A 517 -18.66 12.50 26.12
CA LEU A 517 -18.97 11.52 25.09
C LEU A 517 -20.46 11.41 24.84
N LYS A 518 -21.27 11.45 25.93
CA LYS A 518 -22.72 11.45 25.84
C LYS A 518 -23.25 12.68 25.11
N ALA A 519 -22.75 13.89 25.43
CA ALA A 519 -23.17 15.12 24.78
C ALA A 519 -22.91 15.10 23.25
N TYR A 520 -21.79 14.53 22.80
CA TYR A 520 -21.54 14.34 21.36
C TYR A 520 -22.41 13.23 20.74
N ALA A 521 -22.65 12.14 21.45
CA ALA A 521 -23.54 11.09 20.98
C ALA A 521 -24.98 11.60 20.79
N ASP A 522 -25.50 12.41 21.73
CA ASP A 522 -26.85 12.99 21.67
C ASP A 522 -27.05 13.96 20.47
N LEU A 523 -25.97 14.41 19.80
CA LEU A 523 -26.07 15.20 18.56
C LEU A 523 -26.34 14.34 17.31
N LEU A 524 -26.03 13.03 17.36
CA LEU A 524 -25.99 12.15 16.20
C LEU A 524 -26.88 10.92 16.34
N ILE A 525 -27.20 10.53 17.56
CA ILE A 525 -28.02 9.37 17.91
C ILE A 525 -29.22 9.81 18.74
#